data_12b56c3439fa3a47e0ebce09d39c49a8
#
_entry.id   12b56c3439fa3a47e0ebce09d39c49a8
#
_cell.length_a   1.000
_cell.length_b   1.000
_cell.length_c   1.000
_cell.angle_alpha   90.00
_cell.angle_beta   90.00
_cell.angle_gamma   90.00
#
_symmetry.space_group_name_H-M   'P 1'
#
loop_
_entity.id
_entity.type
_entity.pdbx_description
1 polymer ?
#
loop_
_entity_poly.entity_id
_entity_poly.type
_entity_poly.pdbx_seq_one_letter_code
_entity_poly.pdbx_strand_id
1 'polypeptide(L)'
;MKKHNKSPIKQEVKFEITEPYKQNIQQNAYLGKKGYTIPKSVLHEKDYEQLKKDLFVKPIIFNMNYGAKDAANTQAFPVYRESLNKIYLPRFYGIEKYGVPKNEKLQIGDTINVYFAKQLRDYQENIVSIYMEHVGKKLTSNSDANGNGAILEVPCGRGKTVLSLKIIANIQKKTLILVHKEFLMNQWIERINEFLPGAKIGKIQGPEFDIEDKDIVIGMIQTLYDKEYEDDAFSSFGLTIIDEVHRIGSEQFSRTLFKTITPCMLGISATVERKDKLTKILYMFIGKKIYEEKREDEEEVQVRAVEFKTNDEEFNDTLLDFRGNPKFSSMITKLSNYNRRSDFIIRVLDDLRKEHPSKQVMILAHNRSLLTYFYEAIQHKQIGTVGYYVGGMKQDKLKETESKEIVLATYAMAAEALDIKTLSTLIMASPKTDITQSVGRILRTKNQKPIIVDIIDTHEIFHKQWLQRKRFYKKCNYKIFEIDSLKYTTMNLENWKNTFVPKDKVEDKDQPEEKEEIQTKGCLLDASVFD
;
A
#
# COMPACT_ATOMS: atom_id res chain seq x y z
N MET A 1 -39.27 27.20 -29.82
CA MET A 1 -38.90 26.99 -28.40
C MET A 1 -39.60 25.72 -27.89
N LYS A 2 -38.90 24.59 -27.87
CA LYS A 2 -39.40 23.35 -27.27
C LYS A 2 -38.80 23.23 -25.87
N LYS A 3 -39.66 23.38 -24.85
CA LYS A 3 -39.31 23.13 -23.45
C LYS A 3 -39.09 21.62 -23.26
N HIS A 4 -37.84 21.21 -22.99
CA HIS A 4 -37.57 19.87 -22.50
C HIS A 4 -38.02 19.78 -21.04
N ASN A 5 -39.12 19.10 -20.79
CA ASN A 5 -39.52 18.66 -19.47
C ASN A 5 -38.48 17.63 -18.97
N LYS A 6 -37.64 18.01 -18.02
CA LYS A 6 -36.87 17.07 -17.20
C LYS A 6 -37.86 16.37 -16.27
N SER A 7 -38.09 15.07 -16.49
CA SER A 7 -38.78 14.23 -15.54
C SER A 7 -38.05 14.27 -14.18
N PRO A 8 -38.79 14.33 -13.05
CA PRO A 8 -38.17 14.35 -11.73
C PRO A 8 -37.42 13.03 -11.49
N ILE A 9 -36.17 13.12 -11.05
CA ILE A 9 -35.39 11.99 -10.59
C ILE A 9 -36.16 11.41 -9.38
N LYS A 10 -36.75 10.24 -9.54
CA LYS A 10 -37.33 9.50 -8.42
C LYS A 10 -36.19 9.16 -7.46
N GLN A 11 -36.19 9.79 -6.28
CA GLN A 11 -35.37 9.33 -5.16
C GLN A 11 -35.78 7.89 -4.84
N GLU A 12 -34.90 6.92 -5.09
CA GLU A 12 -35.11 5.54 -4.64
C GLU A 12 -35.15 5.57 -3.10
N VAL A 13 -36.30 5.28 -2.53
CA VAL A 13 -36.49 5.16 -1.08
C VAL A 13 -35.69 3.93 -0.64
N LYS A 14 -34.59 4.15 0.07
CA LYS A 14 -33.77 3.07 0.69
C LYS A 14 -34.67 2.27 1.63
N PHE A 15 -34.50 0.94 1.64
CA PHE A 15 -35.20 0.07 2.58
C PHE A 15 -34.77 0.41 4.01
N GLU A 16 -35.74 0.75 4.87
CA GLU A 16 -35.45 1.07 6.26
C GLU A 16 -35.35 -0.22 7.10
N ILE A 17 -34.21 -0.39 7.77
CA ILE A 17 -33.92 -1.55 8.60
C ILE A 17 -34.42 -1.25 10.03
N THR A 18 -35.58 -1.83 10.37
CA THR A 18 -36.16 -1.68 11.71
C THR A 18 -35.47 -2.58 12.75
N GLU A 19 -35.54 -2.24 14.04
CA GLU A 19 -34.96 -3.07 15.10
C GLU A 19 -35.54 -4.49 15.17
N PRO A 20 -36.85 -4.73 15.02
CA PRO A 20 -37.37 -6.11 14.95
C PRO A 20 -36.80 -6.91 13.77
N TYR A 21 -36.60 -6.25 12.62
CA TYR A 21 -35.97 -6.91 11.47
C TYR A 21 -34.52 -7.26 11.73
N LYS A 22 -33.73 -6.34 12.32
CA LYS A 22 -32.35 -6.64 12.74
C LYS A 22 -32.29 -7.84 13.69
N GLN A 23 -33.15 -7.87 14.70
CA GLN A 23 -33.22 -8.97 15.66
C GLN A 23 -33.55 -10.31 14.98
N ASN A 24 -34.46 -10.31 14.01
CA ASN A 24 -34.77 -11.50 13.22
C ASN A 24 -33.53 -11.98 12.42
N ILE A 25 -32.81 -11.06 11.78
CA ILE A 25 -31.57 -11.41 11.07
C ILE A 25 -30.53 -11.95 12.05
N GLN A 26 -30.28 -11.31 13.19
CA GLN A 26 -29.32 -11.75 14.20
C GLN A 26 -29.62 -13.16 14.74
N GLN A 27 -30.89 -13.52 14.88
CA GLN A 27 -31.30 -14.85 15.36
C GLN A 27 -31.05 -15.95 14.35
N ASN A 28 -31.20 -15.66 13.05
CA ASN A 28 -31.14 -16.66 11.97
C ASN A 28 -29.80 -16.63 11.21
N ALA A 29 -29.04 -15.55 11.28
CA ALA A 29 -27.71 -15.43 10.70
C ALA A 29 -26.65 -16.10 11.59
N TYR A 30 -25.47 -16.32 11.02
CA TYR A 30 -24.29 -16.77 11.76
C TYR A 30 -22.99 -16.25 11.16
N LEU A 31 -21.95 -16.14 11.98
CA LEU A 31 -20.58 -15.96 11.51
C LEU A 31 -20.00 -17.33 11.18
N GLY A 32 -19.48 -17.48 9.97
CA GLY A 32 -18.89 -18.72 9.52
C GLY A 32 -17.73 -18.53 8.57
N LYS A 33 -17.19 -19.62 8.06
CA LYS A 33 -16.04 -19.66 7.14
C LYS A 33 -16.19 -18.76 5.88
N LYS A 34 -17.43 -18.48 5.47
CA LYS A 34 -17.77 -17.62 4.32
C LYS A 34 -18.27 -16.23 4.76
N GLY A 35 -17.96 -15.79 5.98
CA GLY A 35 -18.31 -14.50 6.52
C GLY A 35 -19.65 -14.47 7.25
N TYR A 36 -20.33 -13.33 7.20
CA TYR A 36 -21.65 -13.12 7.76
C TYR A 36 -22.68 -13.78 6.85
N THR A 37 -23.27 -14.86 7.30
CA THR A 37 -24.13 -15.72 6.50
C THR A 37 -25.60 -15.54 6.89
N ILE A 38 -26.44 -15.19 5.92
CA ILE A 38 -27.88 -14.98 6.12
C ILE A 38 -28.67 -15.96 5.24
N PRO A 39 -29.62 -16.74 5.79
CA PRO A 39 -30.60 -17.46 4.97
C PRO A 39 -31.45 -16.49 4.15
N LYS A 40 -31.61 -16.73 2.85
CA LYS A 40 -32.42 -15.86 1.98
C LYS A 40 -33.88 -15.79 2.41
N SER A 41 -34.38 -16.84 3.07
CA SER A 41 -35.77 -16.90 3.58
C SER A 41 -36.12 -15.87 4.64
N VAL A 42 -35.11 -15.29 5.34
CA VAL A 42 -35.35 -14.26 6.37
C VAL A 42 -35.10 -12.86 5.86
N LEU A 43 -34.58 -12.71 4.63
CA LEU A 43 -34.32 -11.41 4.02
C LEU A 43 -35.60 -10.88 3.31
N HIS A 44 -35.87 -9.60 3.57
CA HIS A 44 -36.86 -8.88 2.79
C HIS A 44 -36.33 -8.64 1.37
N GLU A 45 -37.16 -8.80 0.34
CA GLU A 45 -36.76 -8.69 -1.07
C GLU A 45 -36.03 -7.37 -1.39
N LYS A 46 -36.58 -6.24 -0.92
CA LYS A 46 -35.95 -4.91 -1.12
C LYS A 46 -34.58 -4.79 -0.45
N ASP A 47 -34.40 -5.39 0.73
CA ASP A 47 -33.09 -5.39 1.41
C ASP A 47 -32.10 -6.29 0.66
N TYR A 48 -32.53 -7.45 0.19
CA TYR A 48 -31.71 -8.33 -0.62
C TYR A 48 -31.21 -7.65 -1.90
N GLU A 49 -32.06 -6.93 -2.61
CA GLU A 49 -31.66 -6.15 -3.79
C GLU A 49 -30.73 -5.01 -3.42
N GLN A 50 -30.98 -4.31 -2.30
CA GLN A 50 -30.11 -3.25 -1.81
C GLN A 50 -28.72 -3.79 -1.44
N LEU A 51 -28.63 -4.95 -0.77
CA LEU A 51 -27.36 -5.62 -0.47
C LEU A 51 -26.55 -5.87 -1.74
N LYS A 52 -27.19 -6.36 -2.79
CA LYS A 52 -26.51 -6.64 -4.07
C LYS A 52 -26.02 -5.36 -4.74
N LYS A 53 -26.77 -4.27 -4.65
CA LYS A 53 -26.36 -2.95 -5.16
C LYS A 53 -25.17 -2.39 -4.35
N ASP A 54 -25.25 -2.39 -3.02
CA ASP A 54 -24.22 -1.84 -2.12
C ASP A 54 -22.88 -2.59 -2.22
N LEU A 55 -22.95 -3.90 -2.47
CA LEU A 55 -21.80 -4.79 -2.55
C LEU A 55 -21.37 -5.09 -4.00
N PHE A 56 -21.94 -4.41 -4.98
CA PHE A 56 -21.47 -4.45 -6.37
C PHE A 56 -20.61 -3.21 -6.62
N VAL A 57 -19.29 -3.36 -6.48
CA VAL A 57 -18.37 -2.23 -6.45
C VAL A 57 -17.64 -2.05 -7.76
N LYS A 58 -17.45 -0.78 -8.13
CA LYS A 58 -16.67 -0.38 -9.30
C LYS A 58 -15.46 0.43 -8.86
N PRO A 59 -14.23 0.01 -9.22
CA PRO A 59 -13.03 0.81 -8.97
C PRO A 59 -13.10 2.14 -9.72
N ILE A 60 -12.73 3.24 -9.07
CA ILE A 60 -12.62 4.54 -9.73
C ILE A 60 -11.16 4.72 -10.13
N ILE A 61 -10.89 4.61 -11.43
CA ILE A 61 -9.54 4.88 -11.95
C ILE A 61 -9.43 6.38 -12.25
N PHE A 62 -8.68 7.09 -11.42
CA PHE A 62 -8.25 8.45 -11.72
C PHE A 62 -7.02 8.40 -12.64
N ASN A 63 -7.21 8.10 -13.91
CA ASN A 63 -6.16 8.26 -14.91
C ASN A 63 -6.21 9.69 -15.41
N MET A 64 -5.28 10.54 -14.95
CA MET A 64 -5.10 11.88 -15.50
C MET A 64 -4.64 11.88 -16.98
N ASN A 65 -4.27 10.71 -17.53
CA ASN A 65 -3.66 10.59 -18.85
C ASN A 65 -4.47 9.79 -19.88
N TYR A 66 -5.64 9.28 -19.52
CA TYR A 66 -6.51 8.55 -20.45
C TYR A 66 -7.88 9.20 -20.46
N GLY A 67 -8.37 9.53 -21.66
CA GLY A 67 -9.68 10.14 -21.84
C GLY A 67 -10.81 9.32 -21.20
N ALA A 68 -11.94 9.95 -20.93
CA ALA A 68 -13.11 9.43 -20.20
C ALA A 68 -13.62 8.03 -20.65
N LYS A 69 -13.14 7.47 -21.77
CA LYS A 69 -13.53 6.15 -22.27
C LYS A 69 -12.84 4.97 -21.60
N ASP A 70 -11.64 5.14 -21.01
CA ASP A 70 -10.96 4.04 -20.28
C ASP A 70 -11.49 3.88 -18.84
N ALA A 71 -12.09 4.92 -18.28
CA ALA A 71 -12.88 4.81 -17.05
C ALA A 71 -14.12 3.91 -17.22
N ALA A 72 -14.58 3.73 -18.46
CA ALA A 72 -15.72 2.86 -18.80
C ALA A 72 -15.37 1.36 -18.79
N ASN A 73 -14.10 1.00 -18.89
CA ASN A 73 -13.65 -0.40 -19.02
C ASN A 73 -13.29 -1.09 -17.70
N THR A 74 -13.44 -0.42 -16.56
CA THR A 74 -13.27 -1.07 -15.25
C THR A 74 -14.53 -1.87 -14.94
N GLN A 75 -14.40 -3.18 -14.98
CA GLN A 75 -15.51 -4.08 -14.66
C GLN A 75 -15.86 -3.99 -13.18
N ALA A 76 -17.12 -3.75 -12.87
CA ALA A 76 -17.62 -3.85 -11.51
C ALA A 76 -17.69 -5.33 -11.09
N PHE A 77 -17.49 -5.60 -9.81
CA PHE A 77 -17.48 -6.97 -9.28
C PHE A 77 -18.25 -7.07 -7.95
N PRO A 78 -18.82 -8.26 -7.65
CA PRO A 78 -19.53 -8.47 -6.41
C PRO A 78 -18.56 -8.70 -5.24
N VAL A 79 -18.83 -8.04 -4.11
CA VAL A 79 -18.16 -8.24 -2.83
C VAL A 79 -19.08 -9.03 -1.89
N TYR A 80 -19.82 -9.94 -2.43
CA TYR A 80 -20.64 -10.93 -1.74
C TYR A 80 -20.58 -12.28 -2.47
N ARG A 81 -21.04 -13.32 -1.81
CA ARG A 81 -21.23 -14.65 -2.39
C ARG A 81 -22.65 -15.10 -2.10
N GLU A 82 -23.16 -16.00 -2.91
CA GLU A 82 -24.47 -16.58 -2.68
C GLU A 82 -24.53 -18.05 -3.11
N SER A 83 -25.40 -18.78 -2.44
CA SER A 83 -25.88 -20.11 -2.83
C SER A 83 -27.39 -20.04 -3.12
N LEU A 84 -27.99 -21.19 -3.42
CA LEU A 84 -29.44 -21.26 -3.64
C LEU A 84 -30.20 -20.63 -2.45
N ASN A 85 -29.83 -20.96 -1.21
CA ASN A 85 -30.59 -20.64 0.00
C ASN A 85 -29.94 -19.59 0.91
N LYS A 86 -28.72 -19.13 0.63
CA LYS A 86 -27.95 -18.24 1.51
C LYS A 86 -27.23 -17.14 0.75
N ILE A 87 -27.04 -16.01 1.42
CA ILE A 87 -26.11 -14.96 1.01
C ILE A 87 -24.97 -14.86 2.03
N TYR A 88 -23.77 -14.64 1.53
CA TYR A 88 -22.53 -14.51 2.33
C TYR A 88 -21.99 -13.11 2.14
N LEU A 89 -21.89 -12.37 3.23
CA LEU A 89 -21.42 -10.98 3.26
C LEU A 89 -20.05 -10.91 3.92
N PRO A 90 -19.22 -9.91 3.59
CA PRO A 90 -18.03 -9.61 4.39
C PRO A 90 -18.44 -9.44 5.85
N ARG A 91 -17.64 -10.01 6.76
CA ARG A 91 -17.96 -10.12 8.19
C ARG A 91 -18.39 -8.80 8.81
N PHE A 92 -17.52 -7.79 8.70
CA PHE A 92 -17.75 -6.50 9.37
C PHE A 92 -18.85 -5.67 8.71
N TYR A 93 -19.07 -5.84 7.41
CA TYR A 93 -20.22 -5.23 6.74
C TYR A 93 -21.55 -5.80 7.29
N GLY A 94 -21.64 -7.12 7.44
CA GLY A 94 -22.83 -7.75 8.01
C GLY A 94 -23.07 -7.33 9.46
N ILE A 95 -22.00 -7.27 10.28
CA ILE A 95 -22.07 -6.83 11.67
C ILE A 95 -22.50 -5.35 11.76
N GLU A 96 -21.94 -4.47 10.93
CA GLU A 96 -22.30 -3.05 10.92
C GLU A 96 -23.76 -2.83 10.51
N LYS A 97 -24.24 -3.57 9.51
CA LYS A 97 -25.58 -3.42 9.00
C LYS A 97 -26.67 -4.05 9.88
N TYR A 98 -26.43 -5.24 10.41
CA TYR A 98 -27.44 -6.01 11.14
C TYR A 98 -27.11 -6.29 12.60
N GLY A 99 -25.91 -5.96 13.04
CA GLY A 99 -25.41 -6.32 14.36
C GLY A 99 -24.82 -7.74 14.39
N VAL A 100 -24.38 -8.15 15.58
CA VAL A 100 -23.72 -9.42 15.81
C VAL A 100 -24.74 -10.55 15.80
N PRO A 101 -24.54 -11.62 15.01
CA PRO A 101 -25.44 -12.75 15.01
C PRO A 101 -25.29 -13.56 16.30
N LYS A 102 -26.38 -14.18 16.76
CA LYS A 102 -26.38 -15.01 17.97
C LYS A 102 -25.59 -16.31 17.81
N ASN A 103 -25.44 -16.79 16.58
CA ASN A 103 -24.78 -18.04 16.27
C ASN A 103 -23.39 -17.80 15.67
N GLU A 104 -22.37 -18.43 16.22
CA GLU A 104 -21.03 -18.46 15.66
C GLU A 104 -20.65 -19.88 15.26
N LYS A 105 -20.11 -20.04 14.04
CA LYS A 105 -19.64 -21.30 13.47
C LYS A 105 -18.18 -21.22 13.04
N LEU A 106 -17.49 -20.12 13.37
CA LEU A 106 -16.04 -20.03 13.17
C LEU A 106 -15.34 -20.88 14.21
N GLN A 107 -14.41 -21.71 13.74
CA GLN A 107 -13.54 -22.47 14.63
C GLN A 107 -12.46 -21.52 15.17
N ILE A 108 -12.10 -21.67 16.45
CA ILE A 108 -11.12 -20.83 17.14
C ILE A 108 -9.68 -21.03 16.65
N GLY A 109 -9.44 -21.99 15.75
CA GLY A 109 -8.13 -22.35 15.21
C GLY A 109 -7.25 -23.11 16.22
N ASP A 110 -6.26 -23.81 15.69
CA ASP A 110 -5.32 -24.62 16.48
C ASP A 110 -4.42 -23.72 17.33
N THR A 111 -4.07 -24.18 18.50
CA THR A 111 -3.10 -23.51 19.37
C THR A 111 -1.70 -23.91 18.95
N ILE A 112 -0.82 -22.92 18.84
CA ILE A 112 0.61 -23.12 18.57
C ILE A 112 1.43 -22.73 19.81
N ASN A 113 2.70 -23.12 19.83
CA ASN A 113 3.60 -22.76 20.91
C ASN A 113 4.86 -22.11 20.32
N VAL A 114 4.79 -20.82 20.06
CA VAL A 114 5.89 -20.02 19.52
C VAL A 114 6.26 -18.91 20.50
N TYR A 115 7.55 -18.62 20.63
CA TYR A 115 8.04 -17.55 21.49
C TYR A 115 8.75 -16.47 20.68
N PHE A 116 8.62 -15.24 21.12
CA PHE A 116 9.27 -14.09 20.49
C PHE A 116 10.65 -13.86 21.10
N ALA A 117 11.73 -14.11 20.33
CA ALA A 117 13.10 -14.22 20.83
C ALA A 117 13.80 -12.86 21.07
N LYS A 118 13.22 -11.74 20.66
CA LYS A 118 13.87 -10.41 20.74
C LYS A 118 12.99 -9.41 21.51
N GLN A 119 13.60 -8.30 21.90
CA GLN A 119 12.85 -7.20 22.52
C GLN A 119 12.29 -6.26 21.46
N LEU A 120 11.09 -5.75 21.69
CA LEU A 120 10.51 -4.66 20.93
C LEU A 120 11.04 -3.31 21.42
N ARG A 121 10.93 -2.30 20.58
CA ARG A 121 11.10 -0.90 21.00
C ARG A 121 9.81 -0.42 21.68
N ASP A 122 9.90 0.57 22.56
CA ASP A 122 8.74 1.06 23.34
C ASP A 122 7.52 1.40 22.47
N TYR A 123 7.74 2.11 21.37
CA TYR A 123 6.64 2.41 20.45
C TYR A 123 6.03 1.17 19.78
N GLN A 124 6.82 0.11 19.57
CA GLN A 124 6.33 -1.15 19.01
C GLN A 124 5.49 -1.92 20.04
N GLU A 125 5.90 -1.92 21.31
CA GLU A 125 5.09 -2.49 22.39
C GLU A 125 3.73 -1.81 22.48
N ASN A 126 3.69 -0.47 22.41
CA ASN A 126 2.44 0.28 22.41
C ASN A 126 1.51 -0.11 21.25
N ILE A 127 2.03 -0.23 20.01
CA ILE A 127 1.24 -0.62 18.84
C ILE A 127 0.68 -2.04 19.01
N VAL A 128 1.50 -2.97 19.49
CA VAL A 128 1.06 -4.35 19.78
C VAL A 128 -0.02 -4.35 20.85
N SER A 129 0.14 -3.59 21.93
CA SER A 129 -0.84 -3.48 23.00
C SER A 129 -2.19 -2.98 22.50
N ILE A 130 -2.22 -1.94 21.66
CA ILE A 130 -3.46 -1.42 21.06
C ILE A 130 -4.21 -2.53 20.27
N TYR A 131 -3.48 -3.32 19.46
CA TYR A 131 -4.12 -4.43 18.74
C TYR A 131 -4.60 -5.51 19.71
N MET A 132 -3.79 -5.90 20.69
CA MET A 132 -4.14 -6.95 21.65
C MET A 132 -5.32 -6.54 22.55
N GLU A 133 -5.43 -5.29 22.96
CA GLU A 133 -6.60 -4.77 23.69
C GLU A 133 -7.88 -4.81 22.84
N HIS A 134 -7.76 -4.49 21.55
CA HIS A 134 -8.89 -4.53 20.62
C HIS A 134 -9.37 -5.95 20.35
N VAL A 135 -8.46 -6.93 20.23
CA VAL A 135 -8.72 -8.29 19.77
C VAL A 135 -8.68 -9.31 20.92
N GLY A 136 -7.74 -9.16 21.87
CA GLY A 136 -7.39 -10.18 22.84
C GLY A 136 -8.44 -10.45 23.91
N LYS A 137 -9.14 -9.42 24.39
CA LYS A 137 -10.19 -9.57 25.41
C LYS A 137 -11.36 -10.46 24.98
N LYS A 138 -11.52 -10.66 23.71
CA LYS A 138 -12.63 -11.40 23.11
C LYS A 138 -12.28 -12.85 22.73
N LEU A 139 -11.00 -13.21 22.73
CA LEU A 139 -10.54 -14.59 22.49
C LEU A 139 -10.79 -15.53 23.69
N THR A 140 -10.91 -14.96 24.87
CA THR A 140 -11.02 -15.73 26.14
C THR A 140 -12.45 -15.87 26.66
N SER A 141 -13.40 -15.08 26.14
CA SER A 141 -14.80 -15.15 26.54
C SER A 141 -15.66 -15.68 25.40
N ASN A 142 -16.33 -16.80 25.63
CA ASN A 142 -17.30 -17.41 24.68
C ASN A 142 -18.51 -16.50 24.36
N SER A 143 -18.64 -15.35 25.01
CA SER A 143 -19.82 -14.49 24.92
C SER A 143 -19.72 -13.33 23.92
N ASP A 144 -18.52 -12.98 23.44
CA ASP A 144 -18.32 -11.76 22.64
C ASP A 144 -17.46 -11.96 21.38
N ALA A 145 -17.54 -13.10 20.75
CA ALA A 145 -16.80 -13.41 19.53
C ALA A 145 -17.33 -12.61 18.32
N ASN A 146 -17.28 -11.28 18.43
CA ASN A 146 -17.74 -10.32 17.41
C ASN A 146 -16.81 -10.20 16.22
N GLY A 147 -16.07 -11.29 15.91
CA GLY A 147 -15.14 -11.23 14.82
C GLY A 147 -14.08 -10.17 15.06
N ASN A 148 -12.93 -10.59 15.55
CA ASN A 148 -11.89 -9.68 15.98
C ASN A 148 -10.95 -9.38 14.83
N GLY A 149 -10.99 -8.15 14.33
CA GLY A 149 -10.10 -7.75 13.25
C GLY A 149 -9.88 -6.27 13.23
N ALA A 150 -8.70 -5.88 12.81
CA ALA A 150 -8.32 -4.48 12.73
C ALA A 150 -7.20 -4.23 11.73
N ILE A 151 -7.05 -2.98 11.33
CA ILE A 151 -5.98 -2.52 10.46
C ILE A 151 -5.06 -1.58 11.25
N LEU A 152 -3.74 -1.84 11.14
CA LEU A 152 -2.68 -0.98 11.66
C LEU A 152 -2.01 -0.26 10.49
N GLU A 153 -2.09 1.08 10.48
CA GLU A 153 -1.37 1.91 9.52
C GLU A 153 -0.06 2.37 10.16
N VAL A 154 1.02 1.70 9.74
CA VAL A 154 2.36 1.88 10.31
C VAL A 154 3.35 2.23 9.19
N PRO A 155 4.06 3.36 9.25
CA PRO A 155 4.98 3.80 8.21
C PRO A 155 6.06 2.76 7.86
N CYS A 156 6.65 2.91 6.66
CA CYS A 156 7.81 2.10 6.27
C CYS A 156 8.97 2.30 7.26
N GLY A 157 9.70 1.23 7.56
CA GLY A 157 10.84 1.26 8.48
C GLY A 157 10.51 1.13 9.98
N ARG A 158 9.23 1.19 10.36
CA ARG A 158 8.79 1.05 11.76
C ARG A 158 8.63 -0.40 12.24
N GLY A 159 8.94 -1.38 11.38
CA GLY A 159 8.98 -2.79 11.75
C GLY A 159 7.64 -3.51 11.68
N LYS A 160 6.80 -3.25 10.67
CA LYS A 160 5.49 -3.90 10.45
C LYS A 160 5.53 -5.42 10.65
N THR A 161 6.50 -6.09 10.01
CA THR A 161 6.67 -7.55 10.12
C THR A 161 6.97 -7.98 11.55
N VAL A 162 7.82 -7.23 12.27
CA VAL A 162 8.18 -7.50 13.67
C VAL A 162 6.97 -7.37 14.59
N LEU A 163 6.16 -6.31 14.39
CA LEU A 163 4.89 -6.13 15.11
C LEU A 163 3.95 -7.33 14.91
N SER A 164 3.80 -7.75 13.66
CA SER A 164 2.95 -8.91 13.33
C SER A 164 3.44 -10.20 13.96
N LEU A 165 4.76 -10.44 13.98
CA LEU A 165 5.36 -11.63 14.62
C LEU A 165 5.16 -11.62 16.14
N LYS A 166 5.24 -10.45 16.78
CA LYS A 166 4.92 -10.34 18.21
C LYS A 166 3.44 -10.60 18.49
N ILE A 167 2.55 -10.12 17.62
CA ILE A 167 1.11 -10.39 17.71
C ILE A 167 0.83 -11.89 17.56
N ILE A 168 1.49 -12.61 16.62
CA ILE A 168 1.39 -14.06 16.50
C ILE A 168 1.77 -14.74 17.81
N ALA A 169 2.94 -14.36 18.36
CA ALA A 169 3.43 -14.93 19.62
C ALA A 169 2.52 -14.62 20.83
N ASN A 170 1.78 -13.53 20.81
CA ASN A 170 0.83 -13.20 21.89
C ASN A 170 -0.52 -13.93 21.73
N ILE A 171 -0.99 -14.13 20.50
CA ILE A 171 -2.27 -14.80 20.19
C ILE A 171 -2.15 -16.32 20.32
N GLN A 172 -0.99 -16.90 20.03
CA GLN A 172 -0.73 -18.34 20.10
C GLN A 172 -1.72 -19.19 19.27
N LYS A 173 -2.07 -18.71 18.08
CA LYS A 173 -2.94 -19.43 17.15
C LYS A 173 -2.25 -19.67 15.81
N LYS A 174 -2.50 -20.84 15.22
CA LYS A 174 -2.04 -21.14 13.85
C LYS A 174 -2.40 -20.00 12.92
N THR A 175 -1.40 -19.49 12.23
CA THR A 175 -1.49 -18.21 11.51
C THR A 175 -1.32 -18.38 10.01
N LEU A 176 -2.20 -17.77 9.23
CA LEU A 176 -2.07 -17.61 7.79
C LEU A 176 -1.62 -16.18 7.47
N ILE A 177 -0.51 -16.04 6.76
CA ILE A 177 0.01 -14.75 6.30
C ILE A 177 -0.22 -14.65 4.80
N LEU A 178 -0.95 -13.63 4.35
CA LEU A 178 -1.26 -13.39 2.95
C LEU A 178 -0.29 -12.37 2.35
N VAL A 179 0.40 -12.77 1.29
CA VAL A 179 1.35 -11.93 0.55
C VAL A 179 1.04 -11.97 -0.95
N HIS A 180 1.38 -10.89 -1.67
CA HIS A 180 1.09 -10.77 -3.10
C HIS A 180 2.30 -11.00 -4.01
N LYS A 181 3.48 -11.29 -3.43
CA LYS A 181 4.73 -11.54 -4.16
C LYS A 181 5.63 -12.52 -3.44
N GLU A 182 6.32 -13.35 -4.22
CA GLU A 182 7.22 -14.39 -3.72
C GLU A 182 8.37 -13.86 -2.86
N PHE A 183 8.98 -12.73 -3.24
CA PHE A 183 10.07 -12.17 -2.42
C PHE A 183 9.58 -11.73 -1.03
N LEU A 184 8.31 -11.26 -0.88
CA LEU A 184 7.73 -10.99 0.45
C LEU A 184 7.58 -12.28 1.26
N MET A 185 7.19 -13.38 0.62
CA MET A 185 7.16 -14.69 1.26
C MET A 185 8.53 -15.05 1.82
N ASN A 186 9.59 -14.88 1.04
CA ASN A 186 10.97 -15.18 1.48
C ASN A 186 11.41 -14.25 2.63
N GLN A 187 11.09 -12.97 2.58
CA GLN A 187 11.35 -12.04 3.68
C GLN A 187 10.61 -12.44 4.96
N TRP A 188 9.33 -12.86 4.85
CA TRP A 188 8.58 -13.35 6.00
C TRP A 188 9.23 -14.59 6.61
N ILE A 189 9.68 -15.56 5.79
CA ILE A 189 10.38 -16.76 6.25
C ILE A 189 11.66 -16.38 7.01
N GLU A 190 12.49 -15.49 6.47
CA GLU A 190 13.71 -15.02 7.13
C GLU A 190 13.38 -14.38 8.48
N ARG A 191 12.35 -13.51 8.54
CA ARG A 191 11.95 -12.84 9.78
C ARG A 191 11.31 -13.79 10.79
N ILE A 192 10.52 -14.77 10.35
CA ILE A 192 9.98 -15.79 11.25
C ILE A 192 11.13 -16.57 11.90
N ASN A 193 12.09 -17.03 11.12
CA ASN A 193 13.26 -17.76 11.67
C ASN A 193 14.09 -16.91 12.64
N GLU A 194 14.18 -15.59 12.41
CA GLU A 194 14.93 -14.66 13.25
C GLU A 194 14.21 -14.33 14.56
N PHE A 195 12.88 -14.15 14.55
CA PHE A 195 12.11 -13.63 15.68
C PHE A 195 11.26 -14.67 16.39
N LEU A 196 10.89 -15.77 15.71
CA LEU A 196 10.14 -16.91 16.24
C LEU A 196 10.91 -18.22 15.97
N PRO A 197 12.12 -18.38 16.54
CA PRO A 197 12.95 -19.55 16.27
C PRO A 197 12.22 -20.84 16.66
N GLY A 198 12.30 -21.84 15.78
CA GLY A 198 11.63 -23.13 15.96
C GLY A 198 10.19 -23.20 15.47
N ALA A 199 9.59 -22.10 15.04
CA ALA A 199 8.26 -22.11 14.42
C ALA A 199 8.28 -22.92 13.11
N LYS A 200 7.31 -23.81 12.95
CA LYS A 200 7.14 -24.64 11.76
C LYS A 200 6.44 -23.82 10.67
N ILE A 201 7.14 -23.59 9.56
CA ILE A 201 6.66 -22.73 8.46
C ILE A 201 6.16 -23.61 7.33
N GLY A 202 4.96 -23.29 6.81
CA GLY A 202 4.39 -23.88 5.61
C GLY A 202 4.17 -22.83 4.52
N LYS A 203 3.83 -23.29 3.31
CA LYS A 203 3.62 -22.44 2.13
C LYS A 203 2.39 -22.85 1.34
N ILE A 204 1.72 -21.83 0.76
CA ILE A 204 0.69 -22.02 -0.27
C ILE A 204 1.12 -21.22 -1.49
N GLN A 205 1.73 -21.91 -2.48
CA GLN A 205 2.26 -21.26 -3.68
C GLN A 205 2.22 -22.24 -4.88
N GLY A 206 1.60 -21.84 -5.99
CA GLY A 206 1.48 -22.70 -7.15
C GLY A 206 0.85 -24.06 -6.79
N PRO A 207 1.50 -25.21 -7.05
CA PRO A 207 0.98 -26.53 -6.66
C PRO A 207 1.08 -26.82 -5.16
N GLU A 208 1.95 -26.14 -4.44
CA GLU A 208 2.26 -26.40 -3.04
C GLU A 208 1.10 -25.94 -2.14
N PHE A 209 0.63 -26.84 -1.25
CA PHE A 209 -0.36 -26.58 -0.22
C PHE A 209 0.10 -27.27 1.07
N ASP A 210 1.13 -26.69 1.72
CA ASP A 210 1.79 -27.23 2.89
C ASP A 210 1.27 -26.54 4.16
N ILE A 211 0.21 -27.12 4.74
CA ILE A 211 -0.45 -26.56 5.93
C ILE A 211 -0.42 -27.50 7.14
N GLU A 212 -0.20 -28.81 6.93
CA GLU A 212 -0.24 -29.81 8.00
C GLU A 212 0.98 -29.66 8.93
N ASP A 213 0.76 -29.80 10.24
CA ASP A 213 1.80 -29.65 11.27
C ASP A 213 2.61 -28.35 11.20
N LYS A 214 2.00 -27.27 10.72
CA LYS A 214 2.62 -25.94 10.64
C LYS A 214 2.01 -24.99 11.65
N ASP A 215 2.87 -24.13 12.22
CA ASP A 215 2.46 -23.05 13.12
C ASP A 215 2.06 -21.81 12.32
N ILE A 216 2.85 -21.49 11.28
CA ILE A 216 2.67 -20.32 10.43
C ILE A 216 2.74 -20.73 8.96
N VAL A 217 1.73 -20.39 8.20
CA VAL A 217 1.67 -20.65 6.76
C VAL A 217 1.65 -19.34 5.98
N ILE A 218 2.48 -19.23 4.95
CA ILE A 218 2.51 -18.04 4.10
C ILE A 218 1.87 -18.37 2.76
N GLY A 219 0.76 -17.69 2.45
CA GLY A 219 -0.05 -17.93 1.26
C GLY A 219 0.09 -16.82 0.22
N MET A 220 0.36 -17.21 -1.03
CA MET A 220 0.28 -16.32 -2.18
C MET A 220 -1.17 -16.03 -2.52
N ILE A 221 -1.56 -14.76 -2.51
CA ILE A 221 -2.94 -14.33 -2.82
C ILE A 221 -3.38 -14.82 -4.20
N GLN A 222 -2.49 -14.78 -5.19
CA GLN A 222 -2.79 -15.29 -6.54
C GLN A 222 -3.16 -16.77 -6.52
N THR A 223 -2.38 -17.60 -5.81
CA THR A 223 -2.66 -19.04 -5.69
C THR A 223 -3.99 -19.30 -4.99
N LEU A 224 -4.26 -18.55 -3.91
CA LEU A 224 -5.51 -18.68 -3.16
C LEU A 224 -6.74 -18.20 -3.95
N TYR A 225 -6.54 -17.24 -4.85
CA TYR A 225 -7.59 -16.78 -5.76
C TYR A 225 -7.90 -17.82 -6.83
N ASP A 226 -6.87 -18.37 -7.48
CA ASP A 226 -7.01 -19.22 -8.67
C ASP A 226 -7.50 -20.64 -8.35
N LYS A 227 -7.26 -21.12 -7.13
CA LYS A 227 -7.62 -22.49 -6.71
C LYS A 227 -8.89 -22.52 -5.86
N GLU A 228 -9.69 -23.56 -6.05
CA GLU A 228 -10.75 -23.90 -5.12
C GLU A 228 -10.20 -24.89 -4.05
N TYR A 229 -10.72 -24.77 -2.84
CA TYR A 229 -10.34 -25.56 -1.67
C TYR A 229 -11.58 -26.14 -1.03
N GLU A 230 -11.41 -27.24 -0.31
CA GLU A 230 -12.46 -27.81 0.53
C GLU A 230 -12.93 -26.79 1.58
N ASP A 231 -14.21 -26.88 1.97
CA ASP A 231 -14.83 -25.88 2.87
C ASP A 231 -14.12 -25.76 4.23
N ASP A 232 -13.37 -26.77 4.68
CA ASP A 232 -12.65 -26.81 5.96
C ASP A 232 -11.13 -26.63 5.86
N ALA A 233 -10.59 -26.49 4.65
CA ALA A 233 -9.15 -26.39 4.42
C ALA A 233 -8.43 -25.32 5.28
N PHE A 234 -9.11 -24.25 5.66
CA PHE A 234 -8.56 -23.17 6.49
C PHE A 234 -9.11 -23.16 7.91
N SER A 235 -9.79 -24.22 8.36
CA SER A 235 -10.45 -24.27 9.68
C SER A 235 -9.48 -24.33 10.85
N SER A 236 -8.27 -24.82 10.63
CA SER A 236 -7.21 -24.88 11.65
C SER A 236 -6.59 -23.50 11.95
N PHE A 237 -6.81 -22.49 11.11
CA PHE A 237 -6.24 -21.17 11.32
C PHE A 237 -7.10 -20.31 12.26
N GLY A 238 -6.46 -19.68 13.26
CA GLY A 238 -7.10 -18.75 14.19
C GLY A 238 -6.79 -17.29 13.92
N LEU A 239 -5.71 -17.00 13.17
CA LEU A 239 -5.29 -15.65 12.78
C LEU A 239 -4.97 -15.59 11.29
N THR A 240 -5.50 -14.59 10.61
CA THR A 240 -5.06 -14.22 9.24
C THR A 240 -4.43 -12.84 9.25
N ILE A 241 -3.20 -12.75 8.75
CA ILE A 241 -2.47 -11.49 8.58
C ILE A 241 -2.40 -11.15 7.10
N ILE A 242 -2.74 -9.92 6.76
CA ILE A 242 -2.68 -9.41 5.40
C ILE A 242 -1.62 -8.30 5.34
N ASP A 243 -0.52 -8.59 4.66
CA ASP A 243 0.57 -7.62 4.47
C ASP A 243 0.30 -6.72 3.27
N GLU A 244 0.63 -5.42 3.42
CA GLU A 244 0.44 -4.36 2.41
C GLU A 244 -1.00 -4.32 1.87
N VAL A 245 -1.98 -4.25 2.79
CA VAL A 245 -3.43 -4.30 2.48
C VAL A 245 -3.86 -3.34 1.36
N HIS A 246 -3.18 -2.20 1.20
CA HIS A 246 -3.50 -1.22 0.16
C HIS A 246 -3.26 -1.73 -1.27
N ARG A 247 -2.42 -2.74 -1.45
CA ARG A 247 -2.13 -3.37 -2.76
C ARG A 247 -3.24 -4.31 -3.22
N ILE A 248 -4.10 -4.70 -2.31
CA ILE A 248 -5.02 -5.81 -2.47
C ILE A 248 -6.45 -5.29 -2.43
N GLY A 249 -6.94 -4.71 -3.49
CA GLY A 249 -8.27 -4.13 -3.53
C GLY A 249 -9.05 -4.48 -4.79
N SER A 250 -8.80 -5.67 -5.31
CA SER A 250 -9.44 -6.18 -6.51
C SER A 250 -10.46 -7.27 -6.19
N GLU A 251 -11.17 -7.74 -7.19
CA GLU A 251 -11.99 -8.94 -7.11
C GLU A 251 -11.21 -10.14 -6.54
N GLN A 252 -9.93 -10.29 -6.94
CA GLN A 252 -9.03 -11.34 -6.44
C GLN A 252 -8.92 -11.33 -4.91
N PHE A 253 -8.82 -10.14 -4.32
CA PHE A 253 -8.74 -9.99 -2.87
C PHE A 253 -10.03 -10.43 -2.17
N SER A 254 -11.18 -9.94 -2.63
CA SER A 254 -12.45 -10.31 -2.01
C SER A 254 -12.70 -11.83 -2.10
N ARG A 255 -12.34 -12.45 -3.22
CA ARG A 255 -12.44 -13.90 -3.39
C ARG A 255 -11.53 -14.66 -2.44
N THR A 256 -10.28 -14.23 -2.29
CA THR A 256 -9.31 -14.84 -1.36
C THR A 256 -9.80 -14.71 0.08
N LEU A 257 -10.27 -13.51 0.48
CA LEU A 257 -10.71 -13.31 1.86
C LEU A 257 -11.99 -14.08 2.21
N PHE A 258 -12.88 -14.36 1.27
CA PHE A 258 -14.00 -15.27 1.53
C PHE A 258 -13.59 -16.72 1.77
N LYS A 259 -12.37 -17.13 1.36
CA LYS A 259 -11.83 -18.47 1.62
C LYS A 259 -11.04 -18.54 2.94
N THR A 260 -10.47 -17.41 3.37
CA THR A 260 -9.47 -17.34 4.46
C THR A 260 -9.94 -16.55 5.70
N ILE A 261 -11.26 -16.60 5.97
CA ILE A 261 -11.83 -15.96 7.17
C ILE A 261 -11.46 -16.76 8.41
N THR A 262 -10.82 -16.09 9.37
CA THR A 262 -10.42 -16.64 10.65
C THR A 262 -11.02 -15.82 11.81
N PRO A 263 -11.06 -16.33 13.04
CA PRO A 263 -11.53 -15.56 14.20
C PRO A 263 -10.86 -14.20 14.33
N CYS A 264 -9.53 -14.16 14.22
CA CYS A 264 -8.76 -12.91 14.26
C CYS A 264 -8.23 -12.55 12.88
N MET A 265 -8.28 -11.25 12.55
CA MET A 265 -7.71 -10.72 11.32
C MET A 265 -6.88 -9.47 11.59
N LEU A 266 -5.70 -9.39 11.00
CA LEU A 266 -4.80 -8.24 11.06
C LEU A 266 -4.48 -7.75 9.65
N GLY A 267 -4.84 -6.52 9.35
CA GLY A 267 -4.32 -5.80 8.20
C GLY A 267 -3.16 -4.91 8.62
N ILE A 268 -2.04 -4.96 7.89
CA ILE A 268 -0.93 -4.06 8.16
C ILE A 268 -0.40 -3.40 6.89
N SER A 269 -0.17 -2.09 6.93
CA SER A 269 0.27 -1.33 5.76
C SER A 269 0.91 -0.01 6.16
N ALA A 270 1.71 0.56 5.26
CA ALA A 270 2.22 1.92 5.42
C ALA A 270 1.19 3.00 5.06
N THR A 271 0.21 2.66 4.24
CA THR A 271 -0.92 3.51 3.84
C THR A 271 -2.13 2.61 3.65
N VAL A 272 -3.27 2.98 4.17
CA VAL A 272 -4.51 2.19 4.03
C VAL A 272 -5.40 2.81 2.96
N GLU A 273 -5.37 4.13 2.82
CA GLU A 273 -6.18 4.83 1.84
C GLU A 273 -5.79 4.48 0.40
N ARG A 274 -6.80 4.15 -0.38
CA ARG A 274 -6.68 3.75 -1.78
C ARG A 274 -7.18 4.85 -2.71
N LYS A 275 -6.41 5.12 -3.75
CA LYS A 275 -6.77 6.10 -4.79
C LYS A 275 -8.03 5.72 -5.59
N ASP A 276 -8.34 4.43 -5.68
CA ASP A 276 -9.52 3.88 -6.37
C ASP A 276 -10.80 3.85 -5.52
N LYS A 277 -10.76 4.45 -4.31
CA LYS A 277 -11.86 4.50 -3.33
C LYS A 277 -12.36 3.12 -2.85
N LEU A 278 -11.58 2.06 -3.02
CA LEU A 278 -11.92 0.73 -2.53
C LEU A 278 -11.45 0.44 -1.09
N THR A 279 -10.97 1.43 -0.35
CA THR A 279 -10.58 1.30 1.07
C THR A 279 -11.70 0.69 1.92
N LYS A 280 -12.95 1.03 1.64
CA LYS A 280 -14.11 0.48 2.35
C LYS A 280 -14.19 -1.05 2.30
N ILE A 281 -13.71 -1.69 1.23
CA ILE A 281 -13.70 -3.16 1.11
C ILE A 281 -12.75 -3.76 2.16
N LEU A 282 -11.61 -3.12 2.42
CA LEU A 282 -10.68 -3.58 3.46
C LEU A 282 -11.37 -3.60 4.82
N TYR A 283 -12.10 -2.54 5.15
CA TYR A 283 -12.85 -2.46 6.42
C TYR A 283 -13.96 -3.50 6.53
N MET A 284 -14.63 -3.80 5.42
CA MET A 284 -15.68 -4.82 5.39
C MET A 284 -15.18 -6.23 5.73
N PHE A 285 -13.94 -6.58 5.35
CA PHE A 285 -13.37 -7.91 5.58
C PHE A 285 -12.48 -8.00 6.82
N ILE A 286 -11.63 -6.99 7.05
CA ILE A 286 -10.55 -7.05 8.04
C ILE A 286 -10.95 -6.38 9.35
N GLY A 287 -11.80 -5.35 9.28
CA GLY A 287 -12.14 -4.47 10.40
C GLY A 287 -11.63 -3.05 10.22
N LYS A 288 -11.98 -2.17 11.15
CA LYS A 288 -11.63 -0.74 11.11
C LYS A 288 -10.14 -0.51 11.35
N LYS A 289 -9.64 0.61 10.87
CA LYS A 289 -8.31 1.11 11.25
C LYS A 289 -8.35 1.57 12.71
N ILE A 290 -7.55 0.95 13.57
CA ILE A 290 -7.48 1.25 15.00
C ILE A 290 -6.23 2.00 15.40
N TYR A 291 -5.24 2.02 14.51
CA TYR A 291 -3.98 2.74 14.72
C TYR A 291 -3.51 3.38 13.42
N GLU A 292 -3.10 4.62 13.53
CA GLU A 292 -2.44 5.37 12.46
C GLU A 292 -1.26 6.14 13.07
N GLU A 293 -0.07 5.80 12.62
CA GLU A 293 1.11 6.57 12.99
C GLU A 293 1.37 7.63 11.93
N LYS A 294 1.17 8.89 12.31
CA LYS A 294 1.67 10.02 11.53
C LYS A 294 3.17 10.08 11.75
N ARG A 295 3.94 10.02 10.67
CA ARG A 295 5.38 10.17 10.76
C ARG A 295 5.68 11.57 11.30
N GLU A 296 6.23 11.66 12.49
CA GLU A 296 6.88 12.88 12.94
C GLU A 296 8.21 12.97 12.21
N ASP A 297 8.30 13.96 11.31
CA ASP A 297 9.52 14.21 10.55
C ASP A 297 10.56 14.82 11.50
N GLU A 298 11.34 13.94 12.16
CA GLU A 298 12.48 14.34 12.98
C GLU A 298 13.76 14.55 12.15
N GLU A 299 13.74 14.21 10.84
CA GLU A 299 14.92 14.25 9.99
C GLU A 299 14.87 15.39 8.99
N GLU A 300 15.94 16.17 8.91
CA GLU A 300 16.14 17.20 7.88
C GLU A 300 16.37 16.54 6.52
N VAL A 301 15.28 16.12 5.86
CA VAL A 301 15.37 15.62 4.48
C VAL A 301 15.59 16.77 3.52
N GLN A 302 16.60 16.63 2.67
CA GLN A 302 16.93 17.60 1.66
C GLN A 302 16.54 17.08 0.26
N VAL A 303 15.68 17.82 -0.41
CA VAL A 303 15.32 17.57 -1.81
C VAL A 303 16.11 18.52 -2.72
N ARG A 304 16.87 17.96 -3.65
CA ARG A 304 17.64 18.66 -4.67
C ARG A 304 17.02 18.34 -6.03
N ALA A 305 16.17 19.22 -6.49
CA ALA A 305 15.41 19.06 -7.72
C ALA A 305 16.15 19.72 -8.89
N VAL A 306 16.49 18.96 -9.93
CA VAL A 306 17.20 19.43 -11.11
C VAL A 306 16.31 19.33 -12.34
N GLU A 307 15.93 20.46 -12.90
CA GLU A 307 15.15 20.51 -14.14
C GLU A 307 16.09 20.35 -15.34
N PHE A 308 16.00 19.20 -16.03
CA PHE A 308 16.79 18.94 -17.23
C PHE A 308 16.24 19.70 -18.43
N LYS A 309 17.05 20.57 -19.02
CA LYS A 309 16.72 21.40 -20.19
C LYS A 309 17.67 21.12 -21.33
N THR A 310 17.14 21.11 -22.55
CA THR A 310 17.90 20.98 -23.78
C THR A 310 17.22 21.80 -24.90
N ASN A 311 17.98 22.27 -25.85
CA ASN A 311 17.48 22.93 -27.05
C ASN A 311 17.17 21.94 -28.18
N ASP A 312 17.24 20.65 -27.93
CA ASP A 312 16.95 19.60 -28.89
C ASP A 312 15.43 19.48 -29.06
N GLU A 313 14.95 19.95 -30.23
CA GLU A 313 13.52 19.98 -30.56
C GLU A 313 12.92 18.59 -30.57
N GLU A 314 13.63 17.60 -31.16
CA GLU A 314 13.16 16.23 -31.18
C GLU A 314 12.98 15.66 -29.76
N PHE A 315 13.89 15.95 -28.83
CA PHE A 315 13.73 15.56 -27.43
C PHE A 315 12.54 16.24 -26.78
N ASN A 316 12.33 17.52 -27.03
CA ASN A 316 11.27 18.32 -26.40
C ASN A 316 9.87 17.97 -26.92
N ASP A 317 9.74 17.36 -28.08
CA ASP A 317 8.47 16.93 -28.64
C ASP A 317 7.79 15.85 -27.78
N THR A 318 6.46 15.93 -27.67
CA THR A 318 5.65 14.94 -26.97
C THR A 318 5.09 13.91 -27.93
N LEU A 319 5.41 12.63 -27.71
CA LEU A 319 4.86 11.52 -28.48
C LEU A 319 3.39 11.32 -28.12
N LEU A 320 2.51 11.45 -29.12
CA LEU A 320 1.06 11.34 -28.95
C LEU A 320 0.53 10.01 -29.50
N ASP A 321 -0.59 9.56 -28.94
CA ASP A 321 -1.38 8.47 -29.51
C ASP A 321 -2.30 9.00 -30.65
N PHE A 322 -3.03 8.10 -31.30
CA PHE A 322 -3.96 8.45 -32.37
C PHE A 322 -5.14 9.36 -31.94
N ARG A 323 -5.30 9.59 -30.63
CA ARG A 323 -6.31 10.48 -30.04
C ARG A 323 -5.71 11.81 -29.57
N GLY A 324 -4.43 12.04 -29.80
CA GLY A 324 -3.73 13.24 -29.35
C GLY A 324 -3.31 13.23 -27.87
N ASN A 325 -3.38 12.09 -27.17
CA ASN A 325 -2.91 11.99 -25.79
C ASN A 325 -1.43 11.56 -25.71
N PRO A 326 -0.67 12.08 -24.73
CA PRO A 326 0.72 11.64 -24.54
C PRO A 326 0.84 10.14 -24.26
N LYS A 327 1.69 9.44 -25.03
CA LYS A 327 2.01 8.02 -24.80
C LYS A 327 3.04 7.88 -23.68
N PHE A 328 2.60 7.68 -22.44
CA PHE A 328 3.47 7.65 -21.27
C PHE A 328 4.65 6.67 -21.41
N SER A 329 4.41 5.41 -21.79
CA SER A 329 5.48 4.40 -21.92
C SER A 329 6.50 4.79 -23.00
N SER A 330 6.04 5.29 -24.14
CA SER A 330 6.92 5.76 -25.22
C SER A 330 7.74 6.98 -24.80
N MET A 331 7.12 7.91 -24.04
CA MET A 331 7.81 9.05 -23.46
C MET A 331 8.89 8.63 -22.45
N ILE A 332 8.62 7.66 -21.58
CA ILE A 332 9.64 7.10 -20.66
C ILE A 332 10.79 6.45 -21.45
N THR A 333 10.49 5.74 -22.53
CA THR A 333 11.52 5.14 -23.39
C THR A 333 12.36 6.23 -24.08
N LYS A 334 11.72 7.29 -24.56
CA LYS A 334 12.40 8.46 -25.14
C LYS A 334 13.39 9.10 -24.16
N LEU A 335 12.96 9.38 -22.90
CA LEU A 335 13.85 9.89 -21.86
C LEU A 335 15.03 8.94 -21.58
N SER A 336 14.77 7.64 -21.59
CA SER A 336 15.77 6.61 -21.27
C SER A 336 16.83 6.46 -22.37
N ASN A 337 16.46 6.75 -23.62
CA ASN A 337 17.33 6.62 -24.80
C ASN A 337 18.07 7.92 -25.13
N TYR A 338 17.81 9.00 -24.42
CA TYR A 338 18.47 10.28 -24.67
C TYR A 338 19.79 10.39 -23.90
N ASN A 339 20.91 10.10 -24.55
CA ASN A 339 22.23 9.98 -23.94
C ASN A 339 22.66 11.24 -23.17
N ARG A 340 22.42 12.44 -23.73
CA ARG A 340 22.80 13.70 -23.06
C ARG A 340 22.16 13.84 -21.67
N ARG A 341 20.91 13.39 -21.54
CA ARG A 341 20.22 13.37 -20.26
C ARG A 341 20.82 12.32 -19.30
N SER A 342 21.10 11.14 -19.82
CA SER A 342 21.69 10.06 -19.05
C SER A 342 23.11 10.41 -18.58
N ASP A 343 23.92 11.02 -19.42
CA ASP A 343 25.25 11.55 -19.06
C ASP A 343 25.18 12.64 -18.00
N PHE A 344 24.17 13.52 -18.11
CA PHE A 344 23.94 14.55 -17.11
C PHE A 344 23.61 13.93 -15.74
N ILE A 345 22.78 12.87 -15.68
CA ILE A 345 22.47 12.16 -14.45
C ILE A 345 23.73 11.49 -13.86
N ILE A 346 24.60 10.92 -14.69
CA ILE A 346 25.88 10.36 -14.25
C ILE A 346 26.80 11.45 -13.68
N ARG A 347 26.82 12.64 -14.29
CA ARG A 347 27.56 13.80 -13.73
C ARG A 347 27.00 14.19 -12.35
N VAL A 348 25.69 14.28 -12.21
CA VAL A 348 25.01 14.56 -10.93
C VAL A 348 25.37 13.52 -9.87
N LEU A 349 25.41 12.23 -10.24
CA LEU A 349 25.83 11.14 -9.35
C LEU A 349 27.29 11.31 -8.91
N ASP A 350 28.20 11.61 -9.84
CA ASP A 350 29.63 11.75 -9.57
C ASP A 350 29.89 12.93 -8.61
N ASP A 351 29.24 14.08 -8.87
CA ASP A 351 29.33 15.25 -7.99
C ASP A 351 28.76 14.97 -6.59
N LEU A 352 27.65 14.22 -6.51
CA LEU A 352 27.04 13.81 -5.24
C LEU A 352 27.93 12.86 -4.46
N ARG A 353 28.62 11.92 -5.13
CA ARG A 353 29.58 11.00 -4.52
C ARG A 353 30.82 11.72 -4.01
N LYS A 354 31.29 12.75 -4.71
CA LYS A 354 32.40 13.60 -4.27
C LYS A 354 32.02 14.42 -3.03
N GLU A 355 30.80 14.96 -2.98
CA GLU A 355 30.28 15.70 -1.81
C GLU A 355 30.06 14.80 -0.60
N HIS A 356 29.58 13.56 -0.82
CA HIS A 356 29.20 12.62 0.22
C HIS A 356 29.76 11.20 -0.05
N PRO A 357 31.06 10.96 0.04
CA PRO A 357 31.68 9.68 -0.34
C PRO A 357 31.23 8.49 0.51
N SER A 358 30.83 8.72 1.75
CA SER A 358 30.37 7.66 2.67
C SER A 358 28.90 7.29 2.51
N LYS A 359 28.09 8.09 1.80
CA LYS A 359 26.67 7.82 1.62
C LYS A 359 26.41 6.81 0.52
N GLN A 360 25.62 5.78 0.84
CA GLN A 360 25.13 4.85 -0.15
C GLN A 360 24.00 5.49 -0.97
N VAL A 361 24.08 5.36 -2.30
CA VAL A 361 23.16 5.99 -3.26
C VAL A 361 22.31 4.95 -3.97
N MET A 362 21.01 5.14 -4.03
CA MET A 362 20.11 4.37 -4.91
C MET A 362 19.63 5.20 -6.09
N ILE A 363 19.76 4.65 -7.29
CA ILE A 363 19.22 5.24 -8.51
C ILE A 363 17.99 4.47 -8.97
N LEU A 364 16.87 5.17 -9.12
CA LEU A 364 15.59 4.61 -9.52
C LEU A 364 15.23 4.95 -10.97
N ALA A 365 14.88 3.92 -11.74
CA ALA A 365 14.35 4.09 -13.09
C ALA A 365 13.18 3.14 -13.38
N HIS A 366 12.41 3.45 -14.44
CA HIS A 366 11.36 2.57 -14.95
C HIS A 366 11.95 1.43 -15.78
N ASN A 367 12.93 1.74 -16.64
CA ASN A 367 13.48 0.83 -17.65
C ASN A 367 14.81 0.23 -17.20
N ARG A 368 14.98 -1.07 -17.43
CA ARG A 368 16.26 -1.74 -17.19
C ARG A 368 17.37 -1.24 -18.11
N SER A 369 17.05 -0.89 -19.36
CA SER A 369 18.01 -0.35 -20.33
C SER A 369 18.72 0.89 -19.80
N LEU A 370 17.99 1.82 -19.14
CA LEU A 370 18.59 2.99 -18.52
C LEU A 370 19.50 2.60 -17.33
N LEU A 371 19.11 1.60 -16.54
CA LEU A 371 19.96 1.09 -15.45
C LEU A 371 21.21 0.41 -16.00
N THR A 372 21.14 -0.29 -17.12
CA THR A 372 22.31 -0.88 -17.80
C THR A 372 23.28 0.21 -18.25
N TYR A 373 22.76 1.26 -18.89
CA TYR A 373 23.60 2.42 -19.25
C TYR A 373 24.32 3.01 -18.03
N PHE A 374 23.62 3.21 -16.93
CA PHE A 374 24.22 3.74 -15.71
C PHE A 374 25.28 2.78 -15.14
N TYR A 375 25.03 1.48 -15.16
CA TYR A 375 25.98 0.48 -14.69
C TYR A 375 27.31 0.58 -15.45
N GLU A 376 27.26 0.59 -16.78
CA GLU A 376 28.42 0.68 -17.66
C GLU A 376 29.16 2.02 -17.47
N ALA A 377 28.43 3.13 -17.41
CA ALA A 377 29.00 4.46 -17.21
C ALA A 377 29.69 4.60 -15.83
N ILE A 378 29.08 4.06 -14.76
CA ILE A 378 29.64 4.07 -13.39
C ILE A 378 30.95 3.27 -13.35
N GLN A 379 30.97 2.07 -13.95
CA GLN A 379 32.17 1.25 -14.02
C GLN A 379 33.27 1.91 -14.85
N HIS A 380 32.93 2.42 -16.03
CA HIS A 380 33.90 3.09 -16.92
C HIS A 380 34.53 4.32 -16.25
N LYS A 381 33.71 5.13 -15.57
CA LYS A 381 34.19 6.34 -14.87
C LYS A 381 34.75 6.10 -13.46
N GLN A 382 34.69 4.85 -12.97
CA GLN A 382 35.15 4.45 -11.65
C GLN A 382 34.53 5.28 -10.49
N ILE A 383 33.23 5.60 -10.59
CA ILE A 383 32.54 6.44 -9.60
C ILE A 383 32.36 5.71 -8.26
N GLY A 384 32.27 4.38 -8.29
CA GLY A 384 32.12 3.54 -7.10
C GLY A 384 31.68 2.12 -7.43
N THR A 385 31.58 1.28 -6.41
CA THR A 385 31.05 -0.08 -6.55
C THR A 385 29.57 -0.04 -6.83
N VAL A 386 29.10 -0.78 -7.84
CA VAL A 386 27.71 -0.74 -8.32
C VAL A 386 27.11 -2.12 -8.45
N GLY A 387 25.81 -2.24 -8.18
CA GLY A 387 25.05 -3.47 -8.36
C GLY A 387 23.60 -3.23 -8.74
N TYR A 388 22.97 -4.24 -9.36
CA TYR A 388 21.56 -4.20 -9.73
C TYR A 388 20.66 -4.70 -8.59
N TYR A 389 19.51 -4.05 -8.44
CA TYR A 389 18.42 -4.49 -7.57
C TYR A 389 17.11 -4.49 -8.36
N VAL A 390 16.97 -5.51 -9.24
CA VAL A 390 15.87 -5.59 -10.22
C VAL A 390 15.16 -6.95 -10.11
N GLY A 391 13.90 -7.00 -10.54
CA GLY A 391 13.09 -8.22 -10.49
C GLY A 391 13.73 -9.38 -11.29
N GLY A 392 13.53 -10.61 -10.80
CA GLY A 392 14.09 -11.82 -11.42
C GLY A 392 15.55 -12.15 -11.04
N MET A 393 16.16 -11.38 -10.15
CA MET A 393 17.48 -11.71 -9.58
C MET A 393 17.35 -12.73 -8.44
N LYS A 394 18.36 -13.61 -8.33
CA LYS A 394 18.49 -14.53 -7.19
C LYS A 394 18.78 -13.76 -5.90
N GLN A 395 18.31 -14.30 -4.77
CA GLN A 395 18.44 -13.66 -3.45
C GLN A 395 19.89 -13.33 -3.08
N ASP A 396 20.82 -14.23 -3.37
CA ASP A 396 22.24 -14.03 -3.06
C ASP A 396 22.81 -12.81 -3.80
N LYS A 397 22.40 -12.61 -5.07
CA LYS A 397 22.82 -11.45 -5.87
C LYS A 397 22.21 -10.13 -5.37
N LEU A 398 20.97 -10.18 -4.87
CA LEU A 398 20.35 -9.02 -4.23
C LEU A 398 21.10 -8.64 -2.94
N LYS A 399 21.44 -9.63 -2.10
CA LYS A 399 22.25 -9.40 -0.88
C LYS A 399 23.65 -8.86 -1.18
N GLU A 400 24.31 -9.37 -2.22
CA GLU A 400 25.59 -8.82 -2.67
C GLU A 400 25.46 -7.34 -3.05
N THR A 401 24.40 -6.97 -3.76
CA THR A 401 24.14 -5.58 -4.17
C THR A 401 23.89 -4.66 -2.98
N GLU A 402 23.31 -5.15 -1.89
CA GLU A 402 23.03 -4.36 -0.68
C GLU A 402 24.31 -3.76 -0.04
N SER A 403 25.48 -4.38 -0.29
CA SER A 403 26.78 -3.90 0.18
C SER A 403 27.48 -2.92 -0.76
N LYS A 404 26.97 -2.71 -1.98
CA LYS A 404 27.57 -1.79 -2.96
C LYS A 404 27.29 -0.33 -2.60
N GLU A 405 28.19 0.56 -3.00
CA GLU A 405 28.02 2.02 -2.78
C GLU A 405 26.88 2.61 -3.61
N ILE A 406 26.62 2.03 -4.79
CA ILE A 406 25.58 2.47 -5.73
C ILE A 406 24.67 1.29 -6.07
N VAL A 407 23.38 1.47 -5.80
CA VAL A 407 22.33 0.47 -6.05
C VAL A 407 21.45 0.93 -7.18
N LEU A 408 21.40 0.19 -8.29
CA LEU A 408 20.55 0.46 -9.44
C LEU A 408 19.26 -0.33 -9.35
N ALA A 409 18.14 0.32 -9.10
CA ALA A 409 16.88 -0.36 -8.85
C ALA A 409 15.74 0.12 -9.75
N THR A 410 14.82 -0.79 -10.06
CA THR A 410 13.52 -0.38 -10.61
C THR A 410 12.60 0.12 -9.50
N TYR A 411 11.70 1.06 -9.82
CA TYR A 411 10.71 1.56 -8.86
C TYR A 411 9.89 0.46 -8.19
N ALA A 412 9.58 -0.62 -8.92
CA ALA A 412 8.82 -1.74 -8.38
C ALA A 412 9.61 -2.47 -7.27
N MET A 413 10.89 -2.76 -7.51
CA MET A 413 11.75 -3.44 -6.53
C MET A 413 12.06 -2.56 -5.33
N ALA A 414 12.36 -1.27 -5.56
CA ALA A 414 12.63 -0.33 -4.48
C ALA A 414 11.42 -0.13 -3.56
N ALA A 415 10.21 -0.07 -4.12
CA ALA A 415 9.00 0.11 -3.33
C ALA A 415 8.70 -1.08 -2.40
N GLU A 416 9.06 -2.30 -2.78
CA GLU A 416 8.53 -3.51 -2.17
C GLU A 416 9.58 -4.38 -1.48
N ALA A 417 10.76 -4.57 -2.10
CA ALA A 417 11.72 -5.61 -1.70
C ALA A 417 12.92 -5.09 -0.89
N LEU A 418 13.23 -3.81 -0.97
CA LEU A 418 14.48 -3.26 -0.49
C LEU A 418 14.53 -3.13 1.04
N ASP A 419 15.52 -3.76 1.69
CA ASP A 419 15.79 -3.63 3.13
C ASP A 419 17.25 -3.22 3.43
N ILE A 420 17.73 -2.16 2.80
CA ILE A 420 19.08 -1.64 3.00
C ILE A 420 19.05 -0.56 4.09
N LYS A 421 19.69 -0.82 5.23
CA LYS A 421 19.71 0.09 6.38
C LYS A 421 20.65 1.29 6.19
N THR A 422 21.70 1.13 5.42
CA THR A 422 22.73 2.15 5.16
C THR A 422 22.33 3.17 4.10
N LEU A 423 21.22 2.92 3.41
CA LEU A 423 20.76 3.76 2.31
C LEU A 423 20.22 5.10 2.82
N SER A 424 20.87 6.19 2.40
CA SER A 424 20.51 7.56 2.82
C SER A 424 20.31 8.54 1.65
N THR A 425 20.59 8.11 0.41
CA THR A 425 20.49 8.98 -0.76
C THR A 425 19.74 8.29 -1.89
N LEU A 426 18.85 9.06 -2.54
CA LEU A 426 17.99 8.60 -3.62
C LEU A 426 18.15 9.52 -4.82
N ILE A 427 18.40 8.96 -6.02
CA ILE A 427 18.31 9.67 -7.30
C ILE A 427 17.13 9.10 -8.08
N MET A 428 16.16 9.93 -8.38
CA MET A 428 15.03 9.58 -9.24
C MET A 428 15.38 9.91 -10.69
N ALA A 429 15.88 8.92 -11.42
CA ALA A 429 16.39 9.09 -12.78
C ALA A 429 15.27 9.08 -13.84
N SER A 430 14.07 8.70 -13.51
CA SER A 430 12.90 8.81 -14.40
C SER A 430 11.65 9.23 -13.65
N PRO A 431 10.69 9.92 -14.31
CA PRO A 431 9.53 10.50 -13.65
C PRO A 431 8.61 9.46 -13.01
N LYS A 432 8.17 9.70 -11.77
CA LYS A 432 7.21 8.88 -11.02
C LYS A 432 6.28 9.79 -10.22
N THR A 433 5.00 9.46 -10.13
CA THR A 433 4.04 10.27 -9.38
C THR A 433 4.05 9.93 -7.88
N ASP A 434 3.92 8.66 -7.55
CA ASP A 434 3.88 8.18 -6.17
C ASP A 434 5.24 7.63 -5.76
N ILE A 435 5.86 8.32 -4.83
CA ILE A 435 7.23 8.05 -4.34
C ILE A 435 7.28 7.73 -2.85
N THR A 436 6.13 7.72 -2.17
CA THR A 436 6.04 7.56 -0.71
C THR A 436 6.83 6.36 -0.20
N GLN A 437 6.70 5.22 -0.85
CA GLN A 437 7.42 4.01 -0.46
C GLN A 437 8.90 4.08 -0.78
N SER A 438 9.28 4.64 -1.95
CA SER A 438 10.68 4.79 -2.34
C SER A 438 11.44 5.73 -1.41
N VAL A 439 10.83 6.87 -1.05
CA VAL A 439 11.39 7.82 -0.08
C VAL A 439 11.49 7.18 1.31
N GLY A 440 10.46 6.43 1.72
CA GLY A 440 10.49 5.71 3.00
C GLY A 440 11.67 4.73 3.17
N ARG A 441 12.33 4.35 2.07
CA ARG A 441 13.50 3.43 2.10
C ARG A 441 14.79 4.10 2.57
N ILE A 442 14.99 5.38 2.30
CA ILE A 442 16.18 6.15 2.74
C ILE A 442 16.02 6.77 4.13
N LEU A 443 14.85 6.61 4.76
CA LEU A 443 14.52 7.20 6.05
C LEU A 443 14.50 6.16 7.18
N ARG A 444 15.36 5.14 7.12
CA ARG A 444 15.35 4.02 8.07
C ARG A 444 16.27 4.22 9.26
N THR A 445 17.35 4.98 9.08
CA THR A 445 18.37 5.20 10.12
C THR A 445 18.32 6.66 10.53
N LYS A 446 18.12 6.92 11.82
CA LYS A 446 18.16 8.28 12.39
C LYS A 446 19.56 8.92 12.20
N ASN A 447 19.59 10.23 12.06
CA ASN A 447 20.79 11.08 11.98
C ASN A 447 21.61 11.01 10.66
N GLN A 448 21.06 10.52 9.56
CA GLN A 448 21.81 10.43 8.29
C GLN A 448 21.60 11.61 7.33
N LYS A 449 20.77 12.60 7.65
CA LYS A 449 20.41 13.72 6.76
C LYS A 449 20.14 13.23 5.33
N PRO A 450 19.02 12.57 5.06
CA PRO A 450 18.73 11.95 3.78
C PRO A 450 18.66 12.96 2.64
N ILE A 451 19.15 12.58 1.46
CA ILE A 451 19.13 13.41 0.26
C ILE A 451 18.26 12.75 -0.82
N ILE A 452 17.37 13.52 -1.41
CA ILE A 452 16.58 13.10 -2.58
C ILE A 452 17.00 13.99 -3.74
N VAL A 453 17.60 13.42 -4.77
CA VAL A 453 17.85 14.09 -6.04
C VAL A 453 16.71 13.76 -7.00
N ASP A 454 15.95 14.75 -7.39
CA ASP A 454 14.78 14.59 -8.26
C ASP A 454 15.08 15.20 -9.64
N ILE A 455 15.22 14.34 -10.66
CA ILE A 455 15.43 14.78 -12.04
C ILE A 455 14.08 15.08 -12.68
N ILE A 456 13.87 16.34 -13.01
CA ILE A 456 12.62 16.86 -13.57
C ILE A 456 12.78 16.99 -15.09
N ASP A 457 11.83 16.47 -15.84
CA ASP A 457 11.75 16.65 -17.28
C ASP A 457 10.70 17.70 -17.64
N THR A 458 11.01 18.56 -18.63
CA THR A 458 10.21 19.74 -19.00
C THR A 458 8.90 19.41 -19.71
N HIS A 459 8.75 18.20 -20.24
CA HIS A 459 7.49 17.78 -20.88
C HIS A 459 6.30 17.90 -19.92
N GLU A 460 5.19 18.44 -20.40
CA GLU A 460 4.02 18.77 -19.57
C GLU A 460 3.54 17.59 -18.69
N ILE A 461 3.52 16.37 -19.27
CA ILE A 461 3.12 15.15 -18.54
C ILE A 461 4.03 14.87 -17.32
N PHE A 462 5.33 15.09 -17.46
CA PHE A 462 6.30 14.84 -16.39
C PHE A 462 6.39 16.01 -15.41
N HIS A 463 6.19 17.23 -15.88
CA HIS A 463 6.11 18.40 -15.03
C HIS A 463 4.88 18.34 -14.09
N LYS A 464 3.72 17.86 -14.58
CA LYS A 464 2.55 17.58 -13.73
C LYS A 464 2.86 16.56 -12.62
N GLN A 465 3.67 15.54 -12.91
CA GLN A 465 4.11 14.56 -11.90
C GLN A 465 5.07 15.20 -10.88
N TRP A 466 5.98 16.07 -11.33
CA TRP A 466 6.84 16.86 -10.44
C TRP A 466 6.02 17.70 -9.46
N LEU A 467 5.02 18.42 -9.91
CA LEU A 467 4.16 19.23 -9.03
C LEU A 467 3.47 18.38 -7.95
N GLN A 468 3.12 17.11 -8.24
CA GLN A 468 2.56 16.21 -7.25
C GLN A 468 3.64 15.76 -6.24
N ARG A 469 4.86 15.42 -6.69
CA ARG A 469 5.98 15.11 -5.79
C ARG A 469 6.35 16.31 -4.92
N LYS A 470 6.37 17.51 -5.47
CA LYS A 470 6.65 18.76 -4.74
C LYS A 470 5.63 19.01 -3.63
N ARG A 471 4.33 18.72 -3.89
CA ARG A 471 3.28 18.77 -2.84
C ARG A 471 3.54 17.73 -1.74
N PHE A 472 3.92 16.52 -2.12
CA PHE A 472 4.28 15.47 -1.16
C PHE A 472 5.48 15.90 -0.30
N TYR A 473 6.56 16.42 -0.88
CA TYR A 473 7.72 16.91 -0.13
C TYR A 473 7.37 18.04 0.84
N LYS A 474 6.53 18.98 0.40
CA LYS A 474 6.02 20.06 1.27
C LYS A 474 5.17 19.51 2.41
N LYS A 475 4.29 18.53 2.14
CA LYS A 475 3.48 17.88 3.17
C LYS A 475 4.36 17.15 4.21
N CYS A 476 5.48 16.57 3.76
CA CYS A 476 6.48 15.93 4.62
C CYS A 476 7.47 16.92 5.26
N ASN A 477 7.27 18.23 5.11
CA ASN A 477 8.14 19.28 5.64
C ASN A 477 9.63 19.15 5.21
N TYR A 478 9.90 18.67 3.98
CA TYR A 478 11.25 18.51 3.43
C TYR A 478 11.76 19.80 2.82
N LYS A 479 13.03 20.16 3.10
CA LYS A 479 13.67 21.33 2.50
C LYS A 479 13.89 21.11 1.00
N ILE A 480 13.46 22.07 0.14
CA ILE A 480 13.52 21.92 -1.32
C ILE A 480 14.40 22.97 -1.96
N PHE A 481 15.42 22.50 -2.67
CA PHE A 481 16.28 23.30 -3.53
C PHE A 481 16.03 22.92 -4.99
N GLU A 482 15.99 23.92 -5.86
CA GLU A 482 15.75 23.75 -7.29
C GLU A 482 16.83 24.45 -8.10
N ILE A 483 17.26 23.79 -9.19
CA ILE A 483 18.16 24.37 -10.19
C ILE A 483 17.78 23.84 -11.56
N ASP A 484 18.12 24.61 -12.60
CA ASP A 484 18.02 24.14 -13.97
C ASP A 484 19.39 23.61 -14.45
N SER A 485 19.38 22.59 -15.32
CA SER A 485 20.58 21.88 -15.75
C SER A 485 21.58 22.78 -16.50
N LEU A 486 21.12 23.88 -17.11
CA LEU A 486 21.99 24.82 -17.80
C LEU A 486 22.80 25.68 -16.83
N LYS A 487 22.30 25.84 -15.60
CA LYS A 487 22.97 26.57 -14.51
C LYS A 487 23.67 25.64 -13.51
N TYR A 488 23.48 24.34 -13.68
CA TYR A 488 24.06 23.35 -12.80
C TYR A 488 25.58 23.27 -12.98
N THR A 489 26.33 23.56 -11.95
CA THR A 489 27.79 23.44 -11.91
C THR A 489 28.23 22.27 -11.06
N THR A 490 27.77 22.19 -9.83
CA THR A 490 28.06 21.15 -8.85
C THR A 490 26.84 20.90 -7.94
N MET A 491 26.92 19.93 -7.08
CA MET A 491 25.92 19.68 -6.02
C MET A 491 25.97 20.71 -4.88
N ASN A 492 27.00 21.58 -4.79
CA ASN A 492 27.02 22.68 -3.82
C ASN A 492 25.80 23.60 -4.02
N LEU A 493 25.09 23.91 -2.93
CA LEU A 493 23.80 24.59 -2.95
C LEU A 493 23.89 26.11 -3.10
N GLU A 494 25.07 26.71 -3.25
CA GLU A 494 25.25 28.18 -3.34
C GLU A 494 24.43 28.82 -4.46
N ASN A 495 24.33 28.15 -5.62
CA ASN A 495 23.60 28.64 -6.79
C ASN A 495 22.18 28.06 -6.92
N TRP A 496 21.73 27.28 -5.92
CA TRP A 496 20.42 26.67 -5.96
C TRP A 496 19.34 27.56 -5.33
N LYS A 497 18.19 27.62 -5.94
CA LYS A 497 17.05 28.34 -5.42
C LYS A 497 16.39 27.51 -4.30
N ASN A 498 16.41 28.03 -3.06
CA ASN A 498 15.62 27.46 -2.00
C ASN A 498 14.14 27.81 -2.21
N THR A 499 13.29 26.81 -2.52
CA THR A 499 11.88 27.01 -2.87
C THR A 499 10.93 26.58 -1.76
N PHE A 500 11.43 25.90 -0.75
CA PHE A 500 10.67 25.57 0.45
C PHE A 500 11.61 25.31 1.64
N VAL A 501 11.38 26.04 2.72
CA VAL A 501 12.03 25.85 4.01
C VAL A 501 11.04 25.21 4.96
N PRO A 502 11.42 24.15 5.68
CA PRO A 502 10.61 23.62 6.76
C PRO A 502 10.17 24.70 7.73
N LYS A 503 8.93 24.66 8.19
CA LYS A 503 8.49 25.49 9.31
C LYS A 503 9.13 24.94 10.58
N ASP A 504 9.79 25.79 11.35
CA ASP A 504 10.25 25.43 12.69
C ASP A 504 9.03 24.98 13.50
N LYS A 505 9.16 23.88 14.23
CA LYS A 505 8.13 23.44 15.18
C LYS A 505 8.06 24.51 16.29
N VAL A 506 7.14 25.44 16.16
CA VAL A 506 6.68 26.22 17.30
C VAL A 506 5.88 25.24 18.15
N GLU A 507 6.24 25.05 19.40
CA GLU A 507 5.42 24.35 20.40
C GLU A 507 4.14 25.18 20.62
N ASP A 508 3.17 25.04 19.74
CA ASP A 508 1.82 25.54 19.98
C ASP A 508 1.10 24.54 20.89
N LYS A 509 1.31 24.73 22.18
CA LYS A 509 0.30 24.41 23.18
C LYS A 509 -0.74 25.53 23.09
N ASP A 510 -1.98 25.14 22.80
CA ASP A 510 -3.19 25.97 22.82
C ASP A 510 -3.42 26.93 21.64
N GLN A 511 -3.93 26.39 20.51
CA GLN A 511 -4.88 27.13 19.68
C GLN A 511 -5.95 26.20 19.13
N PRO A 512 -7.24 26.57 19.11
CA PRO A 512 -8.33 25.76 18.57
C PRO A 512 -8.22 25.70 17.03
N GLU A 513 -8.51 24.53 16.46
CA GLU A 513 -8.55 24.30 15.01
C GLU A 513 -9.53 25.27 14.33
N GLU A 514 -9.02 26.27 13.64
CA GLU A 514 -9.80 27.01 12.63
C GLU A 514 -10.01 26.10 11.42
N LYS A 515 -11.26 25.72 11.20
CA LYS A 515 -11.71 25.04 9.98
C LYS A 515 -11.64 26.04 8.82
N GLU A 516 -10.64 25.93 7.96
CA GLU A 516 -10.66 26.59 6.66
C GLU A 516 -11.81 26.01 5.82
N GLU A 517 -12.88 26.79 5.66
CA GLU A 517 -13.92 26.55 4.67
C GLU A 517 -13.35 26.68 3.26
N ILE A 518 -13.14 25.56 2.61
CA ILE A 518 -12.84 25.52 1.17
C ILE A 518 -14.14 25.81 0.42
N GLN A 519 -14.31 27.03 -0.03
CA GLN A 519 -15.36 27.39 -1.01
C GLN A 519 -15.13 26.62 -2.33
N THR A 520 -15.76 25.47 -2.47
CA THR A 520 -15.93 24.79 -3.75
C THR A 520 -17.15 25.33 -4.46
N LYS A 521 -16.96 26.24 -5.42
CA LYS A 521 -17.96 26.52 -6.43
C LYS A 521 -18.15 25.30 -7.33
N GLY A 522 -19.31 24.66 -7.24
CA GLY A 522 -19.92 23.86 -8.28
C GLY A 522 -19.54 22.38 -8.33
N CYS A 523 -19.99 21.59 -7.37
CA CYS A 523 -20.46 20.22 -7.64
C CYS A 523 -21.43 19.81 -6.53
N LEU A 524 -22.70 19.75 -6.88
CA LEU A 524 -23.78 19.25 -6.04
C LEU A 524 -23.61 17.76 -5.80
N LEU A 525 -23.07 17.39 -4.66
CA LEU A 525 -23.35 16.11 -4.00
C LEU A 525 -23.32 16.38 -2.50
N ASP A 526 -24.51 16.32 -1.93
CA ASP A 526 -24.86 16.57 -0.55
C ASP A 526 -24.08 15.64 0.41
N ALA A 527 -23.42 16.23 1.41
CA ALA A 527 -22.62 15.53 2.41
C ALA A 527 -23.44 14.99 3.60
N SER A 528 -24.77 15.01 3.52
CA SER A 528 -25.69 14.67 4.63
C SER A 528 -26.06 13.19 4.73
N VAL A 529 -25.27 12.25 4.15
CA VAL A 529 -25.58 10.81 4.18
C VAL A 529 -24.67 10.01 5.11
N PHE A 530 -23.80 10.67 5.91
CA PHE A 530 -22.92 9.99 6.86
C PHE A 530 -22.81 10.77 8.18
N ASP A 531 -23.92 10.91 8.90
CA ASP A 531 -23.97 11.01 10.34
C ASP A 531 -24.56 9.71 10.94
#